data_60c6e970c2a30f2295b3d42f55b0a0bc
#
_entry.id   60c6e970c2a30f2295b3d42f55b0a0bc
#
_cell.length_a   1.000
_cell.length_b   1.000
_cell.length_c   1.000
_cell.angle_alpha   90.00
_cell.angle_beta   90.00
_cell.angle_gamma   90.00
#
_symmetry.space_group_name_H-M   'P 1'
#
loop_
_entity.id
_entity.type
_entity.pdbx_description
1 polymer ?
#
loop_
_entity_poly.entity_id
_entity_poly.type
_entity_poly.pdbx_seq_one_letter_code
_entity_poly.pdbx_strand_id
1 'polypeptide(L)'
;LDVNYRSTGYIVKGALRVISNNHMRFEKKIEAFKKNEETVHVQEVTDPPQEADYVLEKIKEYKEKNIPYTQMAVLYRTNLDARALSEKLMEYQIPFTMKEQLNNIYDHFIAQDLMCYFHLSQGELERRYFLQIANRPKRYISRESMSGGKVSYDSLRKFYKEKDWMVNR
;
A
#
# COMPACT_ATOMS: atom_id res chain seq x y z
N LEU A 1 34.37 8.42 0.36
CA LEU A 1 34.05 8.87 1.72
C LEU A 1 34.06 7.64 2.61
N ASP A 2 35.02 7.56 3.53
CA ASP A 2 35.22 6.38 4.40
C ASP A 2 34.63 6.62 5.79
N VAL A 3 34.18 7.84 6.09
CA VAL A 3 33.60 8.18 7.39
C VAL A 3 32.12 8.56 7.25
N ASN A 4 31.27 7.92 8.06
CA ASN A 4 29.87 8.22 8.18
C ASN A 4 29.61 9.11 9.41
N TYR A 5 29.21 10.35 9.17
CA TYR A 5 28.93 11.35 10.22
C TYR A 5 27.48 11.33 10.71
N ARG A 6 26.57 10.63 10.00
CA ARG A 6 25.13 10.62 10.30
C ARG A 6 24.74 9.56 11.33
N SER A 7 25.18 8.33 11.11
CA SER A 7 24.72 7.16 11.84
C SER A 7 25.74 6.70 12.90
N THR A 8 25.22 6.08 13.96
CA THR A 8 26.07 5.44 14.99
C THR A 8 26.72 4.17 14.45
N GLY A 9 27.74 3.67 15.15
CA GLY A 9 28.50 2.51 14.70
C GLY A 9 27.69 1.24 14.62
N TYR A 10 26.69 1.02 15.47
CA TYR A 10 25.81 -0.16 15.38
C TYR A 10 24.98 -0.15 14.10
N ILE A 11 24.44 1.00 13.69
CA ILE A 11 23.70 1.16 12.44
C ILE A 11 24.61 0.92 11.24
N VAL A 12 25.81 1.53 11.23
CA VAL A 12 26.79 1.35 10.13
C VAL A 12 27.21 -0.12 10.03
N LYS A 13 27.52 -0.79 11.14
CA LYS A 13 27.88 -2.21 11.14
C LYS A 13 26.73 -3.10 10.66
N GLY A 14 25.49 -2.83 11.11
CA GLY A 14 24.30 -3.55 10.67
C GLY A 14 24.07 -3.40 9.16
N ALA A 15 24.15 -2.18 8.64
CA ALA A 15 24.02 -1.91 7.20
C ALA A 15 25.13 -2.59 6.37
N LEU A 16 26.39 -2.55 6.84
CA LEU A 16 27.49 -3.27 6.18
C LEU A 16 27.29 -4.76 6.15
N ARG A 17 26.75 -5.35 7.22
CA ARG A 17 26.43 -6.78 7.29
C ARG A 17 25.32 -7.17 6.30
N VAL A 18 24.28 -6.36 6.18
CA VAL A 18 23.20 -6.60 5.20
C VAL A 18 23.74 -6.54 3.78
N ILE A 19 24.49 -5.49 3.45
CA ILE A 19 25.01 -5.31 2.09
C ILE A 19 26.13 -6.31 1.74
N SER A 20 26.79 -6.94 2.73
CA SER A 20 27.83 -7.96 2.48
C SER A 20 27.29 -9.21 1.79
N ASN A 21 25.98 -9.45 1.85
CA ASN A 21 25.33 -10.54 1.11
C ASN A 21 25.28 -10.31 -0.40
N ASN A 22 25.53 -9.08 -0.86
CA ASN A 22 25.60 -8.77 -2.27
C ASN A 22 27.04 -8.94 -2.78
N HIS A 23 27.25 -9.96 -3.61
CA HIS A 23 28.59 -10.29 -4.16
C HIS A 23 29.03 -9.34 -5.27
N MET A 24 28.09 -8.66 -5.94
CA MET A 24 28.40 -7.69 -7.01
C MET A 24 28.48 -6.26 -6.46
N ARG A 25 29.44 -5.98 -5.59
CA ARG A 25 29.64 -4.66 -4.99
C ARG A 25 31.11 -4.29 -4.88
N PHE A 26 31.39 -3.01 -4.80
CA PHE A 26 32.70 -2.52 -4.39
C PHE A 26 32.83 -2.63 -2.87
N GLU A 27 33.91 -3.22 -2.40
CA GLU A 27 34.21 -3.23 -0.97
C GLU A 27 34.59 -1.82 -0.51
N LYS A 28 33.84 -1.33 0.49
CA LYS A 28 34.10 -0.05 1.15
C LYS A 28 34.25 -0.27 2.64
N LYS A 29 35.32 0.22 3.21
CA LYS A 29 35.47 0.33 4.67
C LYS A 29 34.83 1.65 5.08
N ILE A 30 33.71 1.57 5.78
CA ILE A 30 32.98 2.74 6.28
C ILE A 30 33.03 2.68 7.81
N GLU A 31 33.53 3.74 8.41
CA GLU A 31 33.61 3.90 9.85
C GLU A 31 32.60 4.97 10.31
N ALA A 32 31.97 4.75 11.46
CA ALA A 32 31.07 5.73 12.02
C ALA A 32 31.87 6.75 12.87
N PHE A 33 31.61 8.02 12.65
CA PHE A 33 32.16 9.10 13.48
C PHE A 33 31.49 9.14 14.86
N LYS A 34 30.16 8.89 14.91
CA LYS A 34 29.40 8.90 16.16
C LYS A 34 29.65 7.62 16.95
N LYS A 35 29.84 7.77 18.27
CA LYS A 35 29.96 6.64 19.19
C LYS A 35 28.63 5.85 19.23
N ASN A 36 28.74 4.59 19.65
CA ASN A 36 27.59 3.73 19.86
C ASN A 36 26.91 4.11 21.16
N GLU A 37 25.66 4.52 21.09
CA GLU A 37 24.85 4.84 22.27
C GLU A 37 23.71 3.82 22.44
N GLU A 38 23.12 3.38 21.33
CA GLU A 38 22.02 2.39 21.35
C GLU A 38 22.23 1.32 20.28
N THR A 39 21.77 0.10 20.56
CA THR A 39 21.83 -1.04 19.64
C THR A 39 20.63 -1.02 18.68
N VAL A 40 20.78 -1.73 17.56
CA VAL A 40 19.65 -2.02 16.67
C VAL A 40 18.81 -3.13 17.32
N HIS A 41 17.53 -2.87 17.54
CA HIS A 41 16.57 -3.84 18.05
C HIS A 41 15.76 -4.43 16.90
N VAL A 42 15.49 -5.73 16.98
CA VAL A 42 14.63 -6.45 16.04
C VAL A 42 13.50 -7.06 16.86
N GLN A 43 12.26 -6.78 16.43
CA GLN A 43 11.07 -7.30 17.07
C GLN A 43 10.25 -8.07 16.03
N GLU A 44 9.91 -9.30 16.33
CA GLU A 44 8.93 -10.08 15.57
C GLU A 44 7.53 -9.83 16.11
N VAL A 45 6.59 -9.68 15.20
CA VAL A 45 5.17 -9.49 15.50
C VAL A 45 4.34 -10.39 14.57
N THR A 46 3.11 -10.71 14.96
CA THR A 46 2.28 -11.68 14.24
C THR A 46 1.43 -11.06 13.14
N ASP A 47 1.08 -9.78 13.29
CA ASP A 47 0.18 -9.09 12.38
C ASP A 47 0.42 -7.56 12.37
N PRO A 48 -0.08 -6.84 11.34
CA PRO A 48 0.07 -5.40 11.24
C PRO A 48 -0.50 -4.58 12.41
N PRO A 49 -1.64 -4.94 13.03
CA PRO A 49 -2.11 -4.27 14.25
C PRO A 49 -1.11 -4.35 15.40
N GLN A 50 -0.52 -5.51 15.65
CA GLN A 50 0.48 -5.70 16.70
C GLN A 50 1.77 -4.92 16.39
N GLU A 51 2.17 -4.84 15.12
CA GLU A 51 3.28 -3.98 14.68
C GLU A 51 3.00 -2.51 15.02
N ALA A 52 1.79 -2.04 14.70
CA ALA A 52 1.38 -0.66 14.97
C ALA A 52 1.35 -0.36 16.48
N ASP A 53 0.90 -1.30 17.30
CA ASP A 53 0.91 -1.17 18.76
C ASP A 53 2.33 -1.07 19.31
N TYR A 54 3.24 -1.94 18.84
CA TYR A 54 4.65 -1.90 19.24
C TYR A 54 5.32 -0.58 18.86
N VAL A 55 5.11 -0.10 17.63
CA VAL A 55 5.67 1.18 17.17
C VAL A 55 5.10 2.34 17.99
N LEU A 56 3.79 2.31 18.30
CA LEU A 56 3.14 3.33 19.14
C LEU A 56 3.75 3.38 20.55
N GLU A 57 4.00 2.22 21.16
CA GLU A 57 4.69 2.14 22.47
C GLU A 57 6.08 2.78 22.41
N LYS A 58 6.85 2.47 21.37
CA LYS A 58 8.18 3.06 21.18
C LYS A 58 8.14 4.57 20.99
N ILE A 59 7.17 5.08 20.25
CA ILE A 59 6.96 6.53 20.09
C ILE A 59 6.66 7.18 21.46
N LYS A 60 5.81 6.57 22.29
CA LYS A 60 5.49 7.07 23.63
C LYS A 60 6.73 7.04 24.55
N GLU A 61 7.46 5.92 24.55
CA GLU A 61 8.70 5.76 25.33
C GLU A 61 9.74 6.85 24.97
N TYR A 62 9.96 7.11 23.68
CA TYR A 62 10.87 8.16 23.25
C TYR A 62 10.36 9.57 23.60
N LYS A 63 9.04 9.76 23.56
CA LYS A 63 8.44 11.03 23.99
C LYS A 63 8.65 11.29 25.48
N GLU A 64 8.55 10.26 26.33
CA GLU A 64 8.87 10.34 27.77
C GLU A 64 10.34 10.68 28.01
N LYS A 65 11.25 10.24 27.14
CA LYS A 65 12.67 10.62 27.14
C LYS A 65 12.92 12.04 26.58
N ASN A 66 11.87 12.85 26.39
CA ASN A 66 11.90 14.20 25.83
C ASN A 66 12.41 14.30 24.38
N ILE A 67 12.33 13.21 23.59
CA ILE A 67 12.61 13.26 22.16
C ILE A 67 11.37 13.82 21.46
N PRO A 68 11.48 14.92 20.68
CA PRO A 68 10.34 15.48 20.00
C PRO A 68 9.92 14.59 18.80
N TYR A 69 8.62 14.56 18.48
CA TYR A 69 8.10 13.78 17.34
C TYR A 69 8.78 14.10 16.01
N THR A 70 9.24 15.34 15.84
CA THR A 70 9.99 15.77 14.63
C THR A 70 11.34 15.09 14.44
N GLN A 71 11.84 14.41 15.46
CA GLN A 71 13.08 13.61 15.40
C GLN A 71 12.82 12.11 15.29
N MET A 72 11.55 11.71 15.23
CA MET A 72 11.16 10.31 15.06
C MET A 72 10.75 10.09 13.60
N ALA A 73 11.15 8.95 13.04
CA ALA A 73 10.74 8.56 11.70
C ALA A 73 10.44 7.06 11.66
N VAL A 74 9.37 6.70 10.98
CA VAL A 74 9.01 5.31 10.67
C VAL A 74 9.15 5.09 9.18
N LEU A 75 9.90 4.06 8.79
CA LEU A 75 10.09 3.67 7.39
C LEU A 75 9.34 2.38 7.13
N TYR A 76 8.60 2.37 6.04
CA TYR A 76 7.83 1.22 5.60
C TYR A 76 8.07 0.95 4.10
N ARG A 77 7.80 -0.24 3.65
CA ARG A 77 8.05 -0.64 2.27
C ARG A 77 6.92 -0.21 1.32
N THR A 78 5.68 -0.36 1.75
CA THR A 78 4.50 -0.02 0.95
C THR A 78 3.55 0.88 1.74
N ASN A 79 2.77 1.71 1.05
CA ASN A 79 1.79 2.59 1.70
C ASN A 79 0.71 1.80 2.49
N LEU A 80 0.49 0.54 2.13
CA LEU A 80 -0.45 -0.31 2.84
C LEU A 80 0.05 -0.65 4.25
N ASP A 81 1.35 -0.85 4.41
CA ASP A 81 1.98 -1.18 5.71
C ASP A 81 1.80 -0.04 6.72
N ALA A 82 1.81 1.21 6.24
CA ALA A 82 1.64 2.38 7.10
C ALA A 82 0.20 2.58 7.63
N ARG A 83 -0.78 1.86 7.09
CA ARG A 83 -2.20 2.12 7.37
C ARG A 83 -2.56 1.88 8.84
N ALA A 84 -2.24 0.69 9.36
CA ALA A 84 -2.54 0.34 10.75
C ALA A 84 -1.91 1.32 11.74
N LEU A 85 -0.65 1.70 11.49
CA LEU A 85 0.03 2.69 12.31
C LEU A 85 -0.62 4.08 12.22
N SER A 86 -0.97 4.55 11.01
CA SER A 86 -1.59 5.87 10.85
C SER A 86 -2.95 5.95 11.53
N GLU A 87 -3.76 4.90 11.47
CA GLU A 87 -5.03 4.80 12.19
C GLU A 87 -4.81 4.90 13.71
N LYS A 88 -3.82 4.20 14.25
CA LYS A 88 -3.44 4.28 15.67
C LYS A 88 -2.94 5.68 16.06
N LEU A 89 -2.08 6.30 15.25
CA LEU A 89 -1.57 7.65 15.53
C LEU A 89 -2.70 8.69 15.57
N MET A 90 -3.71 8.56 14.67
CA MET A 90 -4.90 9.40 14.69
C MET A 90 -5.76 9.15 15.95
N GLU A 91 -5.99 7.89 16.31
CA GLU A 91 -6.74 7.52 17.52
C GLU A 91 -6.13 8.12 18.79
N TYR A 92 -4.79 8.07 18.90
CA TYR A 92 -4.07 8.63 20.05
C TYR A 92 -3.68 10.11 19.90
N GLN A 93 -4.17 10.79 18.86
CA GLN A 93 -3.92 12.21 18.58
C GLN A 93 -2.42 12.57 18.52
N ILE A 94 -1.59 11.64 18.04
CA ILE A 94 -0.16 11.87 17.83
C ILE A 94 0.05 12.53 16.48
N PRO A 95 0.67 13.73 16.42
CA PRO A 95 0.90 14.41 15.15
C PRO A 95 1.94 13.67 14.31
N PHE A 96 1.63 13.47 13.04
CA PHE A 96 2.54 12.86 12.07
C PHE A 96 2.37 13.46 10.69
N THR A 97 3.36 13.28 9.83
CA THR A 97 3.31 13.62 8.42
C THR A 97 3.67 12.40 7.58
N MET A 98 3.00 12.23 6.45
CA MET A 98 3.32 11.17 5.49
C MET A 98 3.81 11.79 4.19
N LYS A 99 4.80 11.18 3.55
CA LYS A 99 5.31 11.63 2.24
C LYS A 99 4.26 11.47 1.16
N GLU A 100 3.47 10.41 1.21
CA GLU A 100 2.38 10.14 0.30
C GLU A 100 1.08 9.98 1.09
N GLN A 101 -0.02 10.47 0.55
CA GLN A 101 -1.33 10.28 1.19
C GLN A 101 -1.73 8.81 1.09
N LEU A 102 -2.33 8.29 2.16
CA LEU A 102 -2.98 6.99 2.13
C LEU A 102 -4.13 7.04 1.13
N ASN A 103 -4.02 6.28 0.06
CA ASN A 103 -5.12 6.14 -0.87
C ASN A 103 -6.33 5.56 -0.15
N ASN A 104 -7.48 6.19 -0.36
CA ASN A 104 -8.74 5.63 0.12
C ASN A 104 -8.94 4.25 -0.55
N ILE A 105 -9.17 3.21 0.25
CA ILE A 105 -9.41 1.85 -0.28
C ILE A 105 -10.61 1.79 -1.23
N TYR A 106 -11.59 2.68 -1.03
CA TYR A 106 -12.77 2.77 -1.90
C TYR A 106 -12.44 3.33 -3.29
N ASP A 107 -11.30 4.03 -3.45
CA ASP A 107 -10.81 4.49 -4.74
C ASP A 107 -10.04 3.41 -5.50
N HIS A 108 -9.73 2.28 -4.83
CA HIS A 108 -9.07 1.16 -5.47
C HIS A 108 -9.99 0.52 -6.53
N PHE A 109 -9.42 0.16 -7.69
CA PHE A 109 -10.20 -0.35 -8.82
C PHE A 109 -11.09 -1.55 -8.46
N ILE A 110 -10.65 -2.43 -7.54
CA ILE A 110 -11.45 -3.58 -7.08
C ILE A 110 -12.71 -3.11 -6.35
N ALA A 111 -12.60 -2.11 -5.47
CA ALA A 111 -13.75 -1.57 -4.76
C ALA A 111 -14.73 -0.92 -5.75
N GLN A 112 -14.22 -0.15 -6.70
CA GLN A 112 -15.04 0.45 -7.76
C GLN A 112 -15.71 -0.60 -8.64
N ASP A 113 -15.01 -1.68 -9.01
CA ASP A 113 -15.60 -2.78 -9.76
C ASP A 113 -16.73 -3.47 -8.97
N LEU A 114 -16.53 -3.71 -7.66
CA LEU A 114 -17.57 -4.26 -6.78
C LEU A 114 -18.79 -3.34 -6.69
N MET A 115 -18.57 -2.03 -6.58
CA MET A 115 -19.66 -1.05 -6.60
C MET A 115 -20.43 -1.07 -7.92
N CYS A 116 -19.75 -1.23 -9.06
CA CYS A 116 -20.42 -1.38 -10.35
C CYS A 116 -21.31 -2.65 -10.39
N TYR A 117 -20.81 -3.78 -9.88
CA TYR A 117 -21.63 -4.99 -9.76
C TYR A 117 -22.85 -4.76 -8.85
N PHE A 118 -22.68 -4.04 -7.75
CA PHE A 118 -23.78 -3.71 -6.85
C PHE A 118 -24.84 -2.85 -7.54
N HIS A 119 -24.46 -1.79 -8.23
CA HIS A 119 -25.40 -0.95 -9.00
C HIS A 119 -26.16 -1.75 -10.05
N LEU A 120 -25.47 -2.62 -10.80
CA LEU A 120 -26.11 -3.49 -11.79
C LEU A 120 -27.10 -4.49 -11.15
N SER A 121 -26.79 -5.01 -9.97
CA SER A 121 -27.70 -5.90 -9.23
C SER A 121 -28.98 -5.20 -8.75
N GLN A 122 -28.93 -3.88 -8.56
CA GLN A 122 -30.09 -3.05 -8.24
C GLN A 122 -30.91 -2.64 -9.48
N GLY A 123 -30.50 -3.09 -10.67
CA GLY A 123 -31.20 -2.79 -11.91
C GLY A 123 -30.76 -1.45 -12.59
N GLU A 124 -29.68 -0.86 -12.16
CA GLU A 124 -29.09 0.33 -12.76
C GLU A 124 -28.28 -0.06 -14.02
N LEU A 125 -28.94 -0.11 -15.18
CA LEU A 125 -28.37 -0.59 -16.43
C LEU A 125 -27.56 0.48 -17.20
N GLU A 126 -26.91 1.40 -16.48
CA GLU A 126 -26.11 2.44 -17.10
C GLU A 126 -24.84 1.90 -17.75
N ARG A 127 -24.54 2.41 -18.94
CA ARG A 127 -23.38 2.02 -19.75
C ARG A 127 -22.06 2.11 -18.99
N ARG A 128 -21.88 3.10 -18.12
CA ARG A 128 -20.63 3.31 -17.37
C ARG A 128 -20.27 2.11 -16.51
N TYR A 129 -21.24 1.52 -15.84
CA TYR A 129 -21.01 0.35 -14.98
C TYR A 129 -20.58 -0.88 -15.79
N PHE A 130 -21.26 -1.11 -16.92
CA PHE A 130 -20.88 -2.21 -17.81
C PHE A 130 -19.47 -2.02 -18.40
N LEU A 131 -19.11 -0.82 -18.87
CA LEU A 131 -17.79 -0.56 -19.43
C LEU A 131 -16.66 -0.84 -18.44
N GLN A 132 -16.91 -0.60 -17.14
CA GLN A 132 -15.94 -0.83 -16.09
C GLN A 132 -15.67 -2.32 -15.88
N ILE A 133 -16.73 -3.14 -15.82
CA ILE A 133 -16.64 -4.54 -15.39
C ILE A 133 -16.81 -5.58 -16.50
N ALA A 134 -17.23 -5.18 -17.70
CA ALA A 134 -17.53 -6.11 -18.80
C ALA A 134 -16.41 -7.12 -19.07
N ASN A 135 -15.16 -6.69 -18.95
CA ASN A 135 -13.97 -7.52 -19.14
C ASN A 135 -13.16 -7.76 -17.83
N ARG A 136 -13.84 -7.69 -16.69
CA ARG A 136 -13.29 -8.00 -15.37
C ARG A 136 -14.21 -8.99 -14.62
N PRO A 137 -13.91 -10.29 -14.61
CA PRO A 137 -12.80 -10.99 -15.28
C PRO A 137 -12.88 -10.94 -16.80
N LYS A 138 -11.80 -11.35 -17.47
CA LYS A 138 -11.64 -11.24 -18.92
C LYS A 138 -12.71 -12.05 -19.70
N ARG A 139 -13.58 -11.35 -20.43
CA ARG A 139 -14.71 -11.93 -21.20
C ARG A 139 -14.67 -11.61 -22.68
N TYR A 140 -13.75 -10.73 -23.14
CA TYR A 140 -13.62 -10.30 -24.53
C TYR A 140 -14.89 -9.63 -25.10
N ILE A 141 -15.63 -8.90 -24.28
CA ILE A 141 -16.80 -8.15 -24.70
C ILE A 141 -16.35 -6.85 -25.37
N SER A 142 -16.83 -6.59 -26.60
CA SER A 142 -16.51 -5.36 -27.32
C SER A 142 -17.22 -4.15 -26.68
N ARG A 143 -16.54 -3.02 -26.62
CA ARG A 143 -17.14 -1.74 -26.17
C ARG A 143 -18.24 -1.25 -27.10
N GLU A 144 -18.17 -1.61 -28.39
CA GLU A 144 -19.17 -1.26 -29.38
C GLU A 144 -20.52 -1.94 -29.15
N SER A 145 -20.51 -3.16 -28.58
CA SER A 145 -21.75 -3.85 -28.17
C SER A 145 -22.55 -3.11 -27.12
N MET A 146 -21.91 -2.15 -26.44
CA MET A 146 -22.46 -1.34 -25.36
C MET A 146 -22.56 0.14 -25.78
N SER A 147 -22.91 0.44 -27.03
CA SER A 147 -22.94 1.81 -27.56
C SER A 147 -24.12 2.66 -27.06
N GLY A 148 -25.18 2.05 -26.56
CA GLY A 148 -26.35 2.75 -25.98
C GLY A 148 -26.10 3.32 -24.60
N GLY A 149 -26.89 4.31 -24.17
CA GLY A 149 -26.82 4.86 -22.81
C GLY A 149 -27.15 3.85 -21.70
N LYS A 150 -28.06 2.89 -22.02
CA LYS A 150 -28.40 1.73 -21.19
C LYS A 150 -28.01 0.46 -21.93
N VAL A 151 -27.45 -0.49 -21.21
CA VAL A 151 -27.08 -1.80 -21.77
C VAL A 151 -28.12 -2.82 -21.33
N SER A 152 -28.62 -3.62 -22.28
CA SER A 152 -29.52 -4.72 -21.99
C SER A 152 -29.01 -6.02 -22.60
N TYR A 153 -29.46 -7.15 -22.07
CA TYR A 153 -29.15 -8.47 -22.61
C TYR A 153 -29.55 -8.59 -24.08
N ASP A 154 -30.72 -8.06 -24.43
CA ASP A 154 -31.23 -8.09 -25.80
C ASP A 154 -30.34 -7.25 -26.75
N SER A 155 -29.84 -6.12 -26.34
CA SER A 155 -28.91 -5.31 -27.13
C SER A 155 -27.59 -6.03 -27.40
N LEU A 156 -27.05 -6.73 -26.39
CA LEU A 156 -25.85 -7.55 -26.54
C LEU A 156 -26.11 -8.73 -27.45
N ARG A 157 -27.24 -9.41 -27.33
CA ARG A 157 -27.63 -10.54 -28.15
C ARG A 157 -27.75 -10.16 -29.63
N LYS A 158 -28.39 -9.03 -29.93
CA LYS A 158 -28.47 -8.47 -31.29
C LYS A 158 -27.09 -8.17 -31.89
N PHE A 159 -26.21 -7.57 -31.10
CA PHE A 159 -24.86 -7.24 -31.56
C PHE A 159 -24.05 -8.47 -31.94
N TYR A 160 -24.10 -9.51 -31.11
CA TYR A 160 -23.36 -10.75 -31.34
C TYR A 160 -24.07 -11.75 -32.26
N LYS A 161 -25.20 -11.38 -32.88
CA LYS A 161 -25.91 -12.18 -33.86
C LYS A 161 -26.08 -13.65 -33.45
N GLU A 162 -26.73 -13.84 -32.28
CA GLU A 162 -27.04 -15.17 -31.74
C GLU A 162 -25.84 -16.05 -31.35
N LYS A 163 -24.66 -15.49 -31.20
CA LYS A 163 -23.54 -16.19 -30.60
C LYS A 163 -23.74 -16.24 -29.05
N ASP A 164 -24.69 -17.08 -28.63
CA ASP A 164 -25.13 -17.19 -27.23
C ASP A 164 -23.96 -17.44 -26.27
N TRP A 165 -22.91 -18.11 -26.70
CA TRP A 165 -21.69 -18.34 -25.91
C TRP A 165 -20.94 -17.05 -25.57
N MET A 166 -21.07 -15.97 -26.34
CA MET A 166 -20.49 -14.65 -26.06
C MET A 166 -21.33 -13.85 -25.06
N VAL A 167 -22.63 -14.10 -25.01
CA VAL A 167 -23.58 -13.33 -24.21
C VAL A 167 -23.75 -13.95 -22.82
N ASN A 168 -23.58 -15.27 -22.71
CA ASN A 168 -23.73 -16.03 -21.46
C ASN A 168 -22.43 -16.16 -20.64
N ARG A 169 -21.38 -15.42 -20.99
CA ARG A 169 -20.13 -15.34 -20.26
C ARG A 169 -20.17 -14.27 -19.18
#